data_6e43c8e28f3182e48777d02456e8f2b7
#
_entry.id   6e43c8e28f3182e48777d02456e8f2b7
#
_cell.length_a   1.000
_cell.length_b   1.000
_cell.length_c   1.000
_cell.angle_alpha   90.00
_cell.angle_beta   90.00
_cell.angle_gamma   90.00
#
_symmetry.space_group_name_H-M   'P 1'
#
loop_
_entity.id
_entity.type
_entity.pdbx_description
1 polymer ?
#
loop_
_entity_poly.entity_id
_entity_poly.type
_entity_poly.pdbx_seq_one_letter_code
_entity_poly.pdbx_strand_id
1 'polypeptide(L)'
;MSKQIQDAYIVAATRTPVAKRKGMFKSVRPDDMLAHVLAAVVARVPGLDATEIGDVIVGCAMPEAEQGMNVARIGLLLAGLPNTVPG
;
A
#
# COMPACT_ATOMS: atom_id res chain seq x y z
N MET A 1 -33.51 -3.51 0.64
CA MET A 1 -32.53 -3.42 -0.47
C MET A 1 -31.58 -4.60 -0.37
N SER A 2 -31.54 -5.43 -1.38
CA SER A 2 -30.62 -6.56 -1.40
C SER A 2 -29.23 -6.10 -1.80
N LYS A 3 -28.21 -6.56 -1.07
CA LYS A 3 -26.82 -6.36 -1.48
C LYS A 3 -26.42 -7.45 -2.47
N GLN A 4 -25.84 -7.06 -3.57
CA GLN A 4 -25.17 -8.01 -4.43
C GLN A 4 -23.82 -8.39 -3.81
N ILE A 5 -23.63 -9.69 -3.64
CA ILE A 5 -22.36 -10.22 -3.21
C ILE A 5 -21.56 -10.56 -4.47
N GLN A 6 -20.43 -9.91 -4.64
CA GLN A 6 -19.52 -10.19 -5.73
C GLN A 6 -18.33 -11.01 -5.23
N ASP A 7 -17.86 -11.92 -6.08
CA ASP A 7 -16.64 -12.65 -5.78
C ASP A 7 -15.45 -11.69 -5.82
N ALA A 8 -14.54 -11.87 -4.88
CA ALA A 8 -13.29 -11.12 -4.84
C ALA A 8 -12.11 -12.07 -5.05
N TYR A 9 -11.16 -11.64 -5.84
CA TYR A 9 -10.01 -12.47 -6.20
C TYR A 9 -8.72 -11.77 -5.81
N ILE A 10 -7.78 -12.54 -5.24
CA ILE A 10 -6.41 -12.06 -5.02
C ILE A 10 -5.63 -12.32 -6.31
N VAL A 11 -5.21 -11.25 -6.98
CA VAL A 11 -4.52 -11.35 -8.28
C VAL A 11 -3.02 -11.11 -8.17
N ALA A 12 -2.56 -10.50 -7.08
CA ALA A 12 -1.14 -10.32 -6.81
C ALA A 12 -0.92 -10.13 -5.32
N ALA A 13 0.24 -10.52 -4.84
CA ALA A 13 0.63 -10.34 -3.45
C ALA A 13 2.15 -10.18 -3.36
N THR A 14 2.61 -9.36 -2.44
CA THR A 14 4.02 -9.15 -2.19
C THR A 14 4.24 -8.64 -0.76
N ARG A 15 5.47 -8.66 -0.32
CA ARG A 15 5.87 -8.11 0.98
C ARG A 15 7.34 -7.74 0.96
N THR A 16 7.77 -6.94 1.91
CA THR A 16 9.20 -6.78 2.21
C THR A 16 9.74 -7.99 2.96
N PRO A 17 11.05 -8.22 2.95
CA PRO A 17 11.66 -9.14 3.90
C PRO A 17 11.42 -8.69 5.34
N VAL A 18 11.53 -9.60 6.28
CA VAL A 18 11.50 -9.29 7.70
C VAL A 18 12.93 -9.12 8.18
N ALA A 19 13.24 -7.95 8.75
CA ALA A 19 14.56 -7.64 9.28
C ALA A 19 14.51 -7.65 10.81
N LYS A 20 15.63 -8.01 11.43
CA LYS A 20 15.76 -7.92 12.89
C LYS A 20 15.84 -6.47 13.34
N ARG A 21 15.49 -6.22 14.60
CA ARG A 21 15.63 -4.90 15.22
C ARG A 21 17.05 -4.38 15.04
N LYS A 22 17.19 -3.10 14.65
CA LYS A 22 18.48 -2.44 14.36
C LYS A 22 19.24 -3.10 13.19
N GLY A 23 18.53 -3.91 12.37
CA GLY A 23 19.10 -4.54 11.20
C GLY A 23 19.03 -3.67 9.94
N MET A 24 18.85 -4.31 8.80
CA MET A 24 18.97 -3.64 7.50
C MET A 24 17.96 -2.53 7.24
N PHE A 25 16.83 -2.52 7.95
CA PHE A 25 15.79 -1.49 7.76
C PHE A 25 15.85 -0.35 8.78
N LYS A 26 16.87 -0.30 9.65
CA LYS A 26 16.93 0.70 10.72
C LYS A 26 16.88 2.15 10.23
N SER A 27 17.37 2.41 9.02
CA SER A 27 17.42 3.76 8.43
C SER A 27 16.33 3.98 7.38
N VAL A 28 15.44 3.02 7.19
CA VAL A 28 14.38 3.10 6.18
C VAL A 28 13.11 3.59 6.84
N ARG A 29 12.52 4.65 6.28
CA ARG A 29 11.22 5.16 6.79
C ARG A 29 10.11 4.16 6.49
N PRO A 30 9.16 3.95 7.43
CA PRO A 30 8.02 3.05 7.20
C PRO A 30 7.15 3.45 6.01
N ASP A 31 6.92 4.73 5.79
CA ASP A 31 6.13 5.22 4.65
C ASP A 31 6.82 4.94 3.31
N ASP A 32 8.15 5.02 3.25
CA ASP A 32 8.92 4.63 2.05
C ASP A 32 8.84 3.13 1.79
N MET A 33 8.87 2.31 2.84
CA MET A 33 8.68 0.85 2.71
C MET A 33 7.29 0.54 2.16
N LEU A 34 6.26 1.22 2.67
CA LEU A 34 4.89 1.06 2.17
C LEU A 34 4.80 1.46 0.70
N ALA A 35 5.38 2.59 0.32
CA ALA A 35 5.39 3.05 -1.07
C ALA A 35 6.05 2.02 -1.99
N HIS A 36 7.15 1.43 -1.57
CA HIS A 36 7.84 0.39 -2.33
C HIS A 36 6.95 -0.84 -2.56
N VAL A 37 6.27 -1.30 -1.52
CA VAL A 37 5.37 -2.46 -1.61
C VAL A 37 4.17 -2.15 -2.50
N LEU A 38 3.58 -0.96 -2.37
CA LEU A 38 2.44 -0.55 -3.21
C LEU A 38 2.84 -0.51 -4.68
N ALA A 39 3.96 0.11 -5.00
CA ALA A 39 4.46 0.15 -6.38
C ALA A 39 4.77 -1.24 -6.92
N ALA A 40 5.37 -2.11 -6.09
CA ALA A 40 5.73 -3.46 -6.50
C ALA A 40 4.51 -4.34 -6.77
N VAL A 41 3.48 -4.27 -5.93
CA VAL A 41 2.27 -5.10 -6.12
C VAL A 41 1.48 -4.66 -7.34
N VAL A 42 1.39 -3.37 -7.59
CA VAL A 42 0.73 -2.83 -8.80
C VAL A 42 1.49 -3.25 -10.06
N ALA A 43 2.81 -3.24 -10.02
CA ALA A 43 3.64 -3.64 -11.16
C ALA A 43 3.49 -5.12 -11.52
N ARG A 44 2.99 -5.96 -10.61
CA ARG A 44 2.74 -7.39 -10.85
C ARG A 44 1.47 -7.64 -11.67
N VAL A 45 0.65 -6.62 -11.91
CA VAL A 45 -0.58 -6.73 -12.69
C VAL A 45 -0.41 -5.94 -13.98
N PRO A 46 0.12 -6.56 -15.04
CA PRO A 46 0.31 -5.85 -16.31
C PRO A 46 -1.05 -5.45 -16.91
N GLY A 47 -1.11 -4.25 -17.45
CA GLY A 47 -2.33 -3.72 -18.04
C GLY A 47 -3.31 -3.11 -17.06
N LEU A 48 -3.01 -3.10 -15.76
CA LEU A 48 -3.85 -2.41 -14.79
C LEU A 48 -3.71 -0.90 -14.98
N ASP A 49 -4.85 -0.24 -15.19
CA ASP A 49 -4.93 1.21 -15.13
C ASP A 49 -5.02 1.64 -13.67
N ALA A 50 -4.00 2.34 -13.17
CA ALA A 50 -3.93 2.74 -11.77
C ALA A 50 -5.09 3.65 -11.36
N THR A 51 -5.71 4.38 -12.29
CA THR A 51 -6.90 5.20 -11.99
C THR A 51 -8.13 4.35 -11.63
N GLU A 52 -8.13 3.07 -11.96
CA GLU A 52 -9.22 2.15 -11.62
C GLU A 52 -9.11 1.54 -10.23
N ILE A 53 -8.03 1.82 -9.49
CA ILE A 53 -7.88 1.36 -8.12
C ILE A 53 -8.96 2.02 -7.26
N GLY A 54 -9.81 1.19 -6.66
CA GLY A 54 -10.96 1.68 -5.90
C GLY A 54 -10.61 2.17 -4.50
N ASP A 55 -9.58 1.59 -3.87
CA ASP A 55 -9.15 2.01 -2.55
C ASP A 55 -7.77 1.41 -2.21
N VAL A 56 -7.07 2.06 -1.31
CA VAL A 56 -5.84 1.56 -0.68
C VAL A 56 -6.07 1.49 0.83
N ILE A 57 -6.14 0.30 1.36
CA ILE A 57 -6.45 0.07 2.77
C ILE A 57 -5.19 -0.46 3.46
N VAL A 58 -4.72 0.23 4.49
CA VAL A 58 -3.50 -0.10 5.21
C VAL A 58 -3.81 -0.26 6.70
N GLY A 59 -3.42 -1.41 7.26
CA GLY A 59 -3.42 -1.60 8.71
C GLY A 59 -2.16 -1.00 9.32
N CYS A 60 -2.32 -0.25 10.39
CA CYS A 60 -1.21 0.33 11.12
C CYS A 60 -1.48 0.26 12.62
N ALA A 61 -0.64 -0.48 13.34
CA ALA A 61 -0.82 -0.67 14.78
C ALA A 61 -0.49 0.58 15.59
N MET A 62 0.45 1.39 15.11
CA MET A 62 0.92 2.60 15.80
C MET A 62 1.04 3.76 14.80
N PRO A 63 -0.09 4.46 14.53
CA PRO A 63 -0.10 5.53 13.53
C PRO A 63 0.50 6.83 14.07
N GLU A 64 1.77 6.83 14.38
CA GLU A 64 2.51 7.94 14.96
C GLU A 64 3.76 8.24 14.15
N ALA A 65 4.27 9.47 14.25
CA ALA A 65 5.48 9.95 13.60
C ALA A 65 5.45 9.65 12.09
N GLU A 66 6.39 8.87 11.59
CA GLU A 66 6.51 8.53 10.16
C GLU A 66 5.36 7.65 9.64
N GLN A 67 4.56 7.09 10.53
CA GLN A 67 3.37 6.29 10.20
C GLN A 67 2.07 7.03 10.47
N GLY A 68 2.16 8.31 10.86
CA GLY A 68 1.00 9.13 11.17
C GLY A 68 0.39 9.82 9.96
N MET A 69 -0.65 10.61 10.20
CA MET A 69 -1.30 11.47 9.21
C MET A 69 -1.80 10.71 7.98
N ASN A 70 -2.48 9.57 8.22
CA ASN A 70 -2.98 8.70 7.16
C ASN A 70 -1.86 8.13 6.27
N VAL A 71 -1.13 7.18 6.81
CA VAL A 71 0.00 6.56 6.11
C VAL A 71 -0.40 5.92 4.77
N ALA A 72 -1.64 5.42 4.63
CA ALA A 72 -2.12 4.88 3.37
C ALA A 72 -2.11 5.95 2.27
N ARG A 73 -2.60 7.13 2.56
CA ARG A 73 -2.62 8.25 1.61
C ARG A 73 -1.20 8.70 1.26
N ILE A 74 -0.36 8.85 2.27
CA ILE A 74 1.04 9.22 2.06
C ILE A 74 1.76 8.17 1.22
N GLY A 75 1.58 6.89 1.56
CA GLY A 75 2.22 5.78 0.85
C GLY A 75 1.82 5.70 -0.62
N LEU A 76 0.53 5.86 -0.92
CA LEU A 76 0.07 5.80 -2.32
C LEU A 76 0.62 6.96 -3.14
N LEU A 77 0.73 8.16 -2.58
CA LEU A 77 1.31 9.31 -3.27
C LEU A 77 2.81 9.12 -3.50
N LEU A 78 3.54 8.61 -2.50
CA LEU A 78 4.96 8.30 -2.64
C LEU A 78 5.21 7.19 -3.66
N ALA A 79 4.30 6.24 -3.78
CA ALA A 79 4.39 5.16 -4.76
C ALA A 79 4.16 5.64 -6.20
N GLY A 80 3.72 6.88 -6.38
CA GLY A 80 3.44 7.43 -7.70
C GLY A 80 2.07 7.08 -8.25
N LEU A 81 1.14 6.60 -7.40
CA LEU A 81 -0.23 6.34 -7.82
C LEU A 81 -0.98 7.66 -8.04
N PRO A 82 -2.00 7.66 -8.92
CA PRO A 82 -2.79 8.88 -9.17
C PRO A 82 -3.42 9.42 -7.89
N ASN A 83 -3.50 10.74 -7.77
CA ASN A 83 -4.10 11.39 -6.60
C ASN A 83 -5.62 11.17 -6.50
N THR A 84 -6.23 10.63 -7.55
CA THR A 84 -7.64 10.24 -7.56
C THR A 84 -7.91 8.91 -6.87
N VAL A 85 -6.86 8.12 -6.58
CA VAL A 85 -6.98 6.86 -5.86
C VAL A 85 -7.21 7.15 -4.37
N PRO A 86 -8.31 6.65 -3.77
CA PRO A 86 -8.54 6.86 -2.34
C PRO A 86 -7.60 6.00 -1.48
N GLY A 87 -7.36 6.48 -0.31
CA GLY A 87 -6.50 5.78 0.65
C GLY A 87 -6.52 6.41 2.03
#